data_feafc3231a950077d80c74da99c3446e
#
_entry.id   feafc3231a950077d80c74da99c3446e
#
_cell.length_a   1.000
_cell.length_b   1.000
_cell.length_c   1.000
_cell.angle_alpha   90.00
_cell.angle_beta   90.00
_cell.angle_gamma   90.00
#
_symmetry.space_group_name_H-M   'P 1'
#
loop_
_entity.id
_entity.type
_entity.pdbx_description
1 polymer ?
#
loop_
_entity_poly.entity_id
_entity_poly.type
_entity_poly.pdbx_seq_one_letter_code
_entity_poly.pdbx_strand_id
1 'polypeptide(L)'
;MKIGDAPVRYPFLWNSPMQNQTDWAGFVLNGNRVFALARNTGQALAFGNFEPRRSFGPFFNYANSINFDGLKRLEELLLKMGPPKWPSDWPIDSKLAKDGQKIFERQCSKGCHEKKEVRALRDLFVTTWVTPVQNVGTDTRQFDELGWRVKTGALKGAGIPLIARHLEEEDYAVHMMFSAVAGAILDNKLFLGSDVGSGDGFGSSLPPNAQKAPSTSLSLSPAPVKASIAPPSSAQPPNQPESLTIEPGTLLERTLNRGEYEARVLEGIWAAAPYLHNGSVPTLAELLVPPAKRMSQFKVGARYDIKNVGLDVTQEGPNRPVTDCNDLNSGNSRCGHDYGTRLSDDEKKALLEYLKTL
;
A
#
# COMPACT_ATOMS: atom_id res chain seq x y z
N MET A 1 -2.13 14.65 22.39
CA MET A 1 -1.75 13.51 21.57
C MET A 1 -2.68 12.37 21.94
N LYS A 2 -3.33 11.72 20.97
CA LYS A 2 -4.13 10.52 21.28
C LYS A 2 -3.18 9.33 21.48
N ILE A 3 -3.56 8.41 22.35
CA ILE A 3 -2.83 7.15 22.53
C ILE A 3 -3.02 6.32 21.24
N GLY A 4 -1.96 5.72 20.74
CA GLY A 4 -2.03 4.82 19.57
C GLY A 4 -2.86 3.58 19.91
N ASP A 5 -3.95 3.36 19.19
CA ASP A 5 -4.92 2.30 19.41
C ASP A 5 -5.16 1.42 18.17
N ALA A 6 -4.51 1.79 17.05
CA ALA A 6 -4.62 1.07 15.78
C ALA A 6 -3.26 0.44 15.41
N PRO A 7 -3.05 -0.85 15.70
CA PRO A 7 -1.84 -1.51 15.27
C PRO A 7 -1.78 -1.58 13.74
N VAL A 8 -0.60 -1.31 13.19
CA VAL A 8 -0.34 -1.35 11.74
C VAL A 8 0.75 -2.36 11.47
N ARG A 9 0.51 -3.26 10.55
CA ARG A 9 1.53 -4.13 10.00
C ARG A 9 2.31 -3.37 8.93
N TYR A 10 3.62 -3.40 8.98
CA TYR A 10 4.42 -2.86 7.88
C TYR A 10 4.13 -3.66 6.61
N PRO A 11 3.83 -3.00 5.47
CA PRO A 11 3.80 -3.66 4.18
C PRO A 11 5.16 -4.34 3.92
N PHE A 12 5.16 -5.47 3.23
CA PHE A 12 6.42 -6.13 2.87
C PHE A 12 7.26 -5.25 1.94
N LEU A 13 8.59 -5.28 2.14
CA LEU A 13 9.54 -4.39 1.47
C LEU A 13 9.82 -4.80 0.02
N TRP A 14 9.87 -6.12 -0.25
CA TRP A 14 10.13 -6.61 -1.61
C TRP A 14 9.04 -6.15 -2.56
N ASN A 15 9.45 -5.83 -3.76
CA ASN A 15 8.56 -5.31 -4.80
C ASN A 15 7.79 -4.02 -4.43
N SER A 16 8.09 -3.37 -3.28
CA SER A 16 7.38 -2.15 -2.91
C SER A 16 7.54 -1.01 -3.94
N PRO A 17 8.70 -0.81 -4.59
CA PRO A 17 8.81 0.17 -5.66
C PRO A 17 7.99 -0.16 -6.91
N MET A 18 7.57 -1.41 -7.07
CA MET A 18 6.79 -1.86 -8.23
C MET A 18 5.29 -1.65 -8.07
N GLN A 19 4.78 -1.45 -6.86
CA GLN A 19 3.38 -1.13 -6.64
C GLN A 19 3.11 0.30 -7.11
N ASN A 20 1.98 0.58 -7.78
CA ASN A 20 1.67 1.94 -8.24
C ASN A 20 1.15 2.87 -7.14
N GLN A 21 0.77 2.30 -6.01
CA GLN A 21 0.38 3.00 -4.79
C GLN A 21 1.13 2.42 -3.60
N THR A 22 1.21 3.14 -2.50
CA THR A 22 1.88 2.68 -1.28
C THR A 22 1.12 3.11 -0.04
N ASP A 23 1.55 2.57 1.09
CA ASP A 23 0.84 2.54 2.34
C ASP A 23 -0.48 1.75 2.21
N TRP A 24 -0.96 1.19 3.31
CA TRP A 24 -2.15 0.34 3.22
C TRP A 24 -3.37 1.06 2.64
N ALA A 25 -3.51 2.35 2.91
CA ALA A 25 -4.59 3.17 2.37
C ALA A 25 -4.39 3.59 0.90
N GLY A 26 -3.26 3.26 0.28
CA GLY A 26 -2.97 3.57 -1.12
C GLY A 26 -2.94 5.07 -1.45
N PHE A 27 -2.78 5.94 -0.45
CA PHE A 27 -2.90 7.38 -0.66
C PHE A 27 -1.64 8.04 -1.26
N VAL A 28 -0.50 7.37 -1.21
CA VAL A 28 0.73 7.87 -1.82
C VAL A 28 0.96 7.13 -3.14
N LEU A 29 1.04 7.89 -4.21
CA LEU A 29 1.42 7.36 -5.52
C LEU A 29 2.88 6.92 -5.53
N ASN A 30 3.18 5.95 -6.38
CA ASN A 30 4.52 5.42 -6.60
C ASN A 30 4.85 5.38 -8.09
N GLY A 31 6.06 4.97 -8.46
CA GLY A 31 6.46 4.78 -9.86
C GLY A 31 7.30 5.92 -10.46
N ASN A 32 7.71 6.92 -9.66
CA ASN A 32 8.75 7.87 -10.05
C ASN A 32 9.56 8.37 -8.86
N ARG A 33 10.68 9.06 -9.14
CA ARG A 33 11.58 9.58 -8.11
C ARG A 33 10.90 10.57 -7.15
N VAL A 34 10.00 11.41 -7.65
CA VAL A 34 9.34 12.45 -6.84
C VAL A 34 8.38 11.79 -5.84
N PHE A 35 7.58 10.83 -6.29
CA PHE A 35 6.67 10.11 -5.41
C PHE A 35 7.41 9.22 -4.39
N ALA A 36 8.47 8.51 -4.84
CA ALA A 36 9.32 7.74 -3.94
C ALA A 36 9.97 8.64 -2.87
N LEU A 37 10.45 9.82 -3.27
CA LEU A 37 11.00 10.80 -2.35
C LEU A 37 9.94 11.30 -1.36
N ALA A 38 8.77 11.70 -1.82
CA ALA A 38 7.68 12.20 -0.97
C ALA A 38 7.25 11.13 0.06
N ARG A 39 7.05 9.89 -0.39
CA ARG A 39 6.74 8.73 0.45
C ARG A 39 7.81 8.53 1.53
N ASN A 40 9.06 8.41 1.12
CA ASN A 40 10.18 8.12 2.03
C ASN A 40 10.41 9.28 3.01
N THR A 41 10.25 10.53 2.55
CA THR A 41 10.32 11.71 3.42
C THR A 41 9.22 11.71 4.46
N GLY A 42 7.96 11.38 4.07
CA GLY A 42 6.84 11.31 5.01
C GLY A 42 7.08 10.27 6.12
N GLN A 43 7.61 9.12 5.77
CA GLN A 43 7.96 8.07 6.74
C GLN A 43 9.13 8.49 7.63
N ALA A 44 10.17 9.12 7.06
CA ALA A 44 11.33 9.56 7.82
C ALA A 44 11.00 10.69 8.81
N LEU A 45 10.06 11.58 8.47
CA LEU A 45 9.57 12.65 9.36
C LEU A 45 8.91 12.11 10.64
N ALA A 46 8.36 10.90 10.61
CA ALA A 46 7.78 10.26 11.79
C ALA A 46 8.82 9.93 12.87
N PHE A 47 10.11 9.80 12.49
CA PHE A 47 11.21 9.40 13.37
C PHE A 47 12.31 10.46 13.46
N GLY A 48 12.31 11.44 12.57
CA GLY A 48 13.30 12.50 12.50
C GLY A 48 12.89 13.78 13.20
N ASN A 49 13.86 14.68 13.37
CA ASN A 49 13.58 16.04 13.79
C ASN A 49 13.25 16.91 12.57
N PHE A 50 12.30 17.79 12.69
CA PHE A 50 12.08 18.86 11.74
C PHE A 50 11.64 20.14 12.45
N GLU A 51 12.11 21.28 11.94
CA GLU A 51 11.78 22.61 12.43
C GLU A 51 11.17 23.44 11.32
N PRO A 52 9.90 23.81 11.39
CA PRO A 52 9.28 24.70 10.42
C PRO A 52 9.95 26.08 10.46
N ARG A 53 10.44 26.54 9.31
CA ARG A 53 10.99 27.88 9.16
C ARG A 53 10.18 28.61 8.08
N ARG A 54 9.77 29.82 8.35
CA ARG A 54 9.15 30.67 7.34
C ARG A 54 10.19 31.01 6.27
N SER A 55 9.88 30.69 5.02
CA SER A 55 10.70 31.03 3.87
C SER A 55 9.91 31.92 2.91
N PHE A 56 10.59 32.47 1.93
CA PHE A 56 9.95 33.20 0.83
C PHE A 56 9.13 32.22 0.00
N GLY A 57 7.79 32.39 0.00
CA GLY A 57 6.89 31.59 -0.82
C GLY A 57 5.76 30.93 -0.04
N PRO A 58 4.87 30.19 -0.75
CA PRO A 58 3.71 29.53 -0.14
C PRO A 58 4.09 28.35 0.74
N PHE A 59 5.31 27.82 0.61
CA PHE A 59 5.77 26.65 1.36
C PHE A 59 6.77 27.08 2.42
N PHE A 60 6.67 26.47 3.59
CA PHE A 60 7.67 26.63 4.63
C PHE A 60 8.85 25.71 4.33
N ASN A 61 10.06 26.22 4.52
CA ASN A 61 11.25 25.39 4.60
C ASN A 61 11.30 24.75 5.99
N TYR A 62 11.58 23.46 6.02
CA TYR A 62 11.74 22.74 7.28
C TYR A 62 13.13 22.20 7.39
N ALA A 63 13.97 22.79 8.25
CA ALA A 63 15.21 22.15 8.64
C ALA A 63 14.89 20.78 9.24
N ASN A 64 15.54 19.75 8.73
CA ASN A 64 15.23 18.39 9.11
C ASN A 64 16.48 17.52 9.16
N SER A 65 16.38 16.38 9.85
CA SER A 65 17.48 15.42 10.02
C SER A 65 17.45 14.27 9.00
N ILE A 66 16.69 14.40 7.91
CA ILE A 66 16.52 13.33 6.91
C ILE A 66 17.82 13.15 6.12
N ASN A 67 18.28 11.92 6.06
CA ASN A 67 19.37 11.52 5.18
C ASN A 67 18.80 11.16 3.80
N PHE A 68 18.67 12.15 2.91
CA PHE A 68 18.09 11.96 1.58
C PHE A 68 18.94 11.05 0.68
N ASP A 69 20.28 11.10 0.79
CA ASP A 69 21.17 10.19 0.04
C ASP A 69 20.98 8.74 0.52
N GLY A 70 20.84 8.56 1.81
CA GLY A 70 20.51 7.27 2.42
C GLY A 70 19.18 6.73 1.91
N LEU A 71 18.13 7.56 1.85
CA LEU A 71 16.83 7.18 1.32
C LEU A 71 16.88 6.79 -0.17
N LYS A 72 17.63 7.56 -0.99
CA LYS A 72 17.86 7.24 -2.40
C LYS A 72 18.53 5.87 -2.55
N ARG A 73 19.57 5.61 -1.78
CA ARG A 73 20.28 4.33 -1.81
C ARG A 73 19.41 3.16 -1.34
N LEU A 74 18.58 3.36 -0.33
CA LEU A 74 17.61 2.33 0.10
C LEU A 74 16.61 2.01 -1.00
N GLU A 75 16.08 3.00 -1.71
CA GLU A 75 15.18 2.79 -2.84
C GLU A 75 15.85 1.97 -3.95
N GLU A 76 17.10 2.28 -4.29
CA GLU A 76 17.89 1.51 -5.26
C GLU A 76 18.11 0.04 -4.83
N LEU A 77 18.27 -0.21 -3.54
CA LEU A 77 18.37 -1.56 -2.99
C LEU A 77 17.03 -2.30 -3.05
N LEU A 78 15.94 -1.62 -2.71
CA LEU A 78 14.59 -2.19 -2.76
C LEU A 78 14.17 -2.57 -4.19
N LEU A 79 14.58 -1.79 -5.21
CA LEU A 79 14.38 -2.14 -6.62
C LEU A 79 15.04 -3.46 -7.02
N LYS A 80 16.12 -3.82 -6.34
CA LYS A 80 16.87 -5.07 -6.57
C LYS A 80 16.38 -6.23 -5.70
N MET A 81 15.58 -5.93 -4.69
CA MET A 81 15.06 -6.92 -3.75
C MET A 81 13.84 -7.60 -4.34
N GLY A 82 14.00 -8.82 -4.79
CA GLY A 82 12.88 -9.68 -5.18
C GLY A 82 12.16 -10.29 -3.96
N PRO A 83 11.03 -10.97 -4.19
CA PRO A 83 10.31 -11.67 -3.14
C PRO A 83 11.14 -12.81 -2.57
N PRO A 84 11.00 -13.12 -1.27
CA PRO A 84 11.66 -14.27 -0.67
C PRO A 84 11.12 -15.56 -1.29
N LYS A 85 12.03 -16.47 -1.61
CA LYS A 85 11.64 -17.79 -2.10
C LYS A 85 11.28 -18.68 -0.93
N TRP A 86 10.25 -19.52 -1.13
CA TRP A 86 9.93 -20.57 -0.17
C TRP A 86 11.15 -21.45 0.10
N PRO A 87 11.47 -21.76 1.36
CA PRO A 87 12.64 -22.57 1.68
C PRO A 87 12.60 -23.92 0.99
N SER A 88 13.71 -24.35 0.39
CA SER A 88 13.79 -25.57 -0.42
C SER A 88 13.60 -26.86 0.38
N ASP A 89 13.85 -26.81 1.70
CA ASP A 89 13.65 -27.89 2.65
C ASP A 89 12.21 -27.96 3.21
N TRP A 90 11.37 -27.00 2.88
CA TRP A 90 9.96 -27.01 3.27
C TRP A 90 9.09 -27.64 2.17
N PRO A 91 8.19 -28.56 2.53
CA PRO A 91 7.42 -29.29 1.53
C PRO A 91 6.43 -28.42 0.77
N ILE A 92 6.31 -28.66 -0.54
CA ILE A 92 5.23 -28.17 -1.40
C ILE A 92 4.65 -29.34 -2.18
N ASP A 93 3.32 -29.48 -2.16
CA ASP A 93 2.63 -30.38 -3.09
C ASP A 93 2.42 -29.67 -4.44
N SER A 94 3.30 -29.97 -5.41
CA SER A 94 3.26 -29.34 -6.72
C SER A 94 1.99 -29.65 -7.54
N LYS A 95 1.29 -30.75 -7.25
CA LYS A 95 0.02 -31.07 -7.90
C LYS A 95 -1.09 -30.19 -7.33
N LEU A 96 -1.20 -30.12 -6.01
CA LEU A 96 -2.16 -29.22 -5.35
C LEU A 96 -1.87 -27.75 -5.70
N ALA A 97 -0.63 -27.33 -5.76
CA ALA A 97 -0.26 -25.97 -6.14
C ALA A 97 -0.78 -25.60 -7.55
N LYS A 98 -0.73 -26.49 -8.52
CA LYS A 98 -1.30 -26.25 -9.88
C LYS A 98 -2.83 -26.10 -9.84
N ASP A 99 -3.52 -26.86 -9.02
CA ASP A 99 -4.96 -26.71 -8.86
C ASP A 99 -5.29 -25.44 -8.06
N GLY A 100 -4.48 -25.11 -7.06
CA GLY A 100 -4.54 -23.85 -6.31
C GLY A 100 -4.34 -22.61 -7.18
N GLN A 101 -3.47 -22.68 -8.19
CA GLN A 101 -3.29 -21.60 -9.16
C GLN A 101 -4.60 -21.24 -9.87
N LYS A 102 -5.35 -22.23 -10.33
CA LYS A 102 -6.64 -22.02 -11.00
C LYS A 102 -7.67 -21.38 -10.07
N ILE A 103 -7.63 -21.76 -8.78
CA ILE A 103 -8.49 -21.18 -7.76
C ILE A 103 -8.10 -19.73 -7.52
N PHE A 104 -6.81 -19.45 -7.37
CA PHE A 104 -6.28 -18.10 -7.20
C PHE A 104 -6.65 -17.17 -8.37
N GLU A 105 -6.45 -17.61 -9.59
CA GLU A 105 -6.80 -16.84 -10.80
C GLU A 105 -8.30 -16.51 -10.85
N ARG A 106 -9.16 -17.44 -10.42
CA ARG A 106 -10.61 -17.25 -10.41
C ARG A 106 -11.11 -16.38 -9.27
N GLN A 107 -10.53 -16.51 -8.06
CA GLN A 107 -11.10 -15.93 -6.83
C GLN A 107 -10.33 -14.72 -6.29
N CYS A 108 -9.04 -14.62 -6.57
CA CYS A 108 -8.14 -13.69 -5.89
C CYS A 108 -7.45 -12.72 -6.85
N SER A 109 -7.04 -13.21 -8.04
CA SER A 109 -6.21 -12.45 -8.96
C SER A 109 -6.98 -11.32 -9.60
N LYS A 110 -8.04 -11.66 -10.35
CA LYS A 110 -8.74 -10.72 -11.23
C LYS A 110 -9.36 -9.56 -10.45
N GLY A 111 -8.90 -8.35 -10.75
CA GLY A 111 -9.42 -7.11 -10.18
C GLY A 111 -8.88 -6.76 -8.78
N CYS A 112 -8.07 -7.65 -8.14
CA CYS A 112 -7.49 -7.41 -6.83
C CYS A 112 -5.97 -7.68 -6.83
N HIS A 113 -5.54 -8.94 -6.88
CA HIS A 113 -4.13 -9.33 -6.73
C HIS A 113 -3.45 -9.69 -8.05
N GLU A 114 -4.00 -9.24 -9.17
CA GLU A 114 -3.43 -9.48 -10.49
C GLU A 114 -2.13 -8.71 -10.67
N LYS A 115 -1.09 -9.40 -11.13
CA LYS A 115 0.15 -8.73 -11.55
C LYS A 115 -0.05 -8.13 -12.94
N LYS A 116 -0.52 -6.90 -12.97
CA LYS A 116 -0.77 -6.16 -14.20
C LYS A 116 0.09 -4.91 -14.24
N GLU A 117 0.94 -4.84 -15.27
CA GLU A 117 1.79 -3.68 -15.48
C GLU A 117 1.00 -2.46 -15.97
N VAL A 118 1.38 -1.30 -15.45
CA VAL A 118 0.88 0.00 -15.89
C VAL A 118 2.03 0.96 -16.07
N ARG A 119 2.01 1.72 -17.15
CA ARG A 119 2.84 2.90 -17.35
C ARG A 119 1.99 4.13 -17.08
N ALA A 120 2.28 4.82 -15.99
CA ALA A 120 1.67 6.11 -15.72
C ALA A 120 2.55 7.21 -16.32
N LEU A 121 2.01 7.98 -17.26
CA LEU A 121 2.64 9.13 -17.94
C LEU A 121 4.01 8.86 -18.61
N ARG A 122 4.04 9.13 -19.90
CA ARG A 122 5.13 8.96 -20.85
C ARG A 122 6.49 9.37 -20.28
N ASP A 123 7.43 8.42 -20.27
CA ASP A 123 8.88 8.57 -20.08
C ASP A 123 9.41 9.10 -18.72
N LEU A 124 8.56 9.64 -17.84
CA LEU A 124 8.95 10.11 -16.50
C LEU A 124 8.71 9.07 -15.39
N PHE A 125 8.03 7.96 -15.71
CA PHE A 125 7.58 6.99 -14.71
C PHE A 125 8.10 5.58 -15.03
N VAL A 126 8.53 4.91 -14.00
CA VAL A 126 8.86 3.48 -14.02
C VAL A 126 7.57 2.69 -14.26
N THR A 127 7.66 1.57 -14.98
CA THR A 127 6.57 0.60 -15.05
C THR A 127 6.27 0.09 -13.65
N THR A 128 5.04 0.20 -13.23
CA THR A 128 4.55 -0.29 -11.94
C THR A 128 3.44 -1.31 -12.13
N TRP A 129 3.05 -1.99 -11.08
CA TRP A 129 1.91 -2.90 -11.06
C TRP A 129 0.68 -2.19 -10.51
N VAL A 130 -0.46 -2.46 -11.11
CA VAL A 130 -1.73 -1.96 -10.61
C VAL A 130 -2.03 -2.61 -9.26
N THR A 131 -2.20 -1.79 -8.24
CA THR A 131 -2.60 -2.22 -6.89
C THR A 131 -3.85 -1.44 -6.51
N PRO A 132 -5.05 -1.95 -6.89
CA PRO A 132 -6.30 -1.23 -6.66
C PRO A 132 -6.55 -1.08 -5.15
N VAL A 133 -7.13 0.04 -4.76
CA VAL A 133 -7.68 0.21 -3.41
C VAL A 133 -9.12 -0.24 -3.39
N GLN A 134 -9.50 -0.99 -2.36
CA GLN A 134 -10.84 -1.57 -2.25
C GLN A 134 -11.32 -1.62 -0.80
N ASN A 135 -12.62 -1.40 -0.62
CA ASN A 135 -13.27 -1.66 0.64
C ASN A 135 -13.55 -3.15 0.77
N VAL A 136 -12.76 -3.81 1.60
CA VAL A 136 -12.88 -5.26 1.86
C VAL A 136 -13.62 -5.56 3.16
N GLY A 137 -14.28 -4.56 3.75
CA GLY A 137 -15.10 -4.71 4.97
C GLY A 137 -14.28 -4.87 6.25
N THR A 138 -12.99 -4.50 6.22
CA THR A 138 -12.15 -4.44 7.44
C THR A 138 -12.35 -3.12 8.18
N ASP A 139 -11.69 -2.92 9.32
CA ASP A 139 -11.76 -1.63 10.03
C ASP A 139 -11.14 -0.50 9.20
N THR A 140 -11.61 0.72 9.45
CA THR A 140 -11.21 1.92 8.71
C THR A 140 -10.28 2.83 9.49
N ARG A 141 -9.90 2.43 10.70
CA ARG A 141 -9.22 3.26 11.68
C ARG A 141 -7.95 3.94 11.15
N GLN A 142 -7.10 3.17 10.48
CA GLN A 142 -5.87 3.70 9.89
C GLN A 142 -6.15 4.71 8.78
N PHE A 143 -7.21 4.50 8.04
CA PHE A 143 -7.64 5.37 6.95
C PHE A 143 -8.26 6.66 7.48
N ASP A 144 -9.12 6.56 8.48
CA ASP A 144 -9.87 7.68 9.05
C ASP A 144 -8.96 8.75 9.66
N GLU A 145 -7.76 8.36 10.13
CA GLU A 145 -6.78 9.29 10.71
C GLU A 145 -6.35 10.40 9.75
N LEU A 146 -6.30 10.12 8.46
CA LEU A 146 -5.96 11.11 7.43
C LEU A 146 -7.01 12.22 7.32
N GLY A 147 -8.26 11.91 7.61
CA GLY A 147 -9.39 12.82 7.62
C GLY A 147 -9.63 13.55 8.96
N TRP A 148 -8.83 13.29 9.98
CA TRP A 148 -9.01 13.99 11.26
C TRP A 148 -8.65 15.45 11.19
N ARG A 149 -9.43 16.29 11.87
CA ARG A 149 -9.10 17.68 12.14
C ARG A 149 -8.06 17.74 13.26
N VAL A 150 -6.94 18.37 12.96
CA VAL A 150 -5.80 18.49 13.90
C VAL A 150 -5.33 19.93 13.98
N LYS A 151 -4.80 20.32 15.14
CA LYS A 151 -4.15 21.63 15.31
C LYS A 151 -2.84 21.65 14.54
N THR A 152 -2.69 22.59 13.64
CA THR A 152 -1.52 22.71 12.77
C THR A 152 -0.29 23.29 13.46
N GLY A 153 -0.48 23.98 14.60
CA GLY A 153 0.61 24.52 15.40
C GLY A 153 1.54 25.42 14.60
N ALA A 154 2.82 25.13 14.61
CA ALA A 154 3.84 25.89 13.90
C ALA A 154 3.69 25.84 12.36
N LEU A 155 2.91 24.92 11.82
CA LEU A 155 2.63 24.81 10.37
C LEU A 155 1.50 25.72 9.91
N LYS A 156 0.80 26.44 10.81
CA LYS A 156 -0.26 27.38 10.43
C LYS A 156 0.26 28.40 9.41
N GLY A 157 -0.47 28.52 8.30
CA GLY A 157 -0.13 29.40 7.17
C GLY A 157 0.86 28.80 6.16
N ALA A 158 1.29 27.56 6.34
CA ALA A 158 2.07 26.86 5.32
C ALA A 158 1.19 26.48 4.11
N GLY A 159 1.72 26.56 2.89
CA GLY A 159 1.03 26.16 1.68
C GLY A 159 0.79 24.65 1.66
N ILE A 160 -0.35 24.24 1.12
CA ILE A 160 -0.69 22.84 0.91
C ILE A 160 -0.35 22.50 -0.55
N PRO A 161 0.56 21.52 -0.81
CA PRO A 161 0.90 21.13 -2.18
C PRO A 161 -0.34 20.71 -2.96
N LEU A 162 -0.39 21.11 -4.24
CA LEU A 162 -1.47 20.79 -5.17
C LEU A 162 -2.83 21.44 -4.83
N ILE A 163 -2.93 22.24 -3.78
CA ILE A 163 -4.13 22.96 -3.38
C ILE A 163 -3.79 24.44 -3.23
N ALA A 164 -4.59 25.31 -3.85
CA ALA A 164 -4.36 26.75 -3.82
C ALA A 164 -4.82 27.40 -2.49
N ARG A 165 -4.44 26.80 -1.35
CA ARG A 165 -4.70 27.36 -0.02
C ARG A 165 -3.59 27.04 0.99
N HIS A 166 -3.69 27.65 2.16
CA HIS A 166 -2.75 27.49 3.26
C HIS A 166 -3.41 26.76 4.43
N LEU A 167 -2.59 26.13 5.27
CA LEU A 167 -3.05 25.50 6.50
C LEU A 167 -3.67 26.54 7.43
N GLU A 168 -4.87 26.24 7.88
CA GLU A 168 -5.56 27.01 8.94
C GLU A 168 -5.04 26.60 10.34
N GLU A 169 -5.63 27.14 11.40
CA GLU A 169 -5.29 26.77 12.77
C GLU A 169 -5.63 25.33 13.10
N GLU A 170 -6.73 24.85 12.52
CA GLU A 170 -7.11 23.44 12.49
C GLU A 170 -7.36 23.02 11.06
N ASP A 171 -6.71 21.94 10.62
CA ASP A 171 -6.83 21.42 9.28
C ASP A 171 -6.84 19.89 9.28
N TYR A 172 -7.05 19.27 8.13
CA TYR A 172 -6.97 17.82 8.01
C TYR A 172 -5.53 17.32 8.20
N ALA A 173 -5.36 16.19 8.88
CA ALA A 173 -4.06 15.57 9.12
C ALA A 173 -3.27 15.33 7.82
N VAL A 174 -3.95 14.90 6.76
CA VAL A 174 -3.35 14.69 5.45
C VAL A 174 -2.79 15.99 4.85
N HIS A 175 -3.46 17.12 5.01
CA HIS A 175 -2.96 18.42 4.52
C HIS A 175 -1.69 18.84 5.25
N MET A 176 -1.71 18.68 6.58
CA MET A 176 -0.53 18.97 7.41
C MET A 176 0.65 18.08 7.01
N MET A 177 0.41 16.80 6.77
CA MET A 177 1.44 15.85 6.32
C MET A 177 2.02 16.25 4.95
N PHE A 178 1.20 16.56 3.97
CA PHE A 178 1.69 17.01 2.65
C PHE A 178 2.49 18.30 2.73
N SER A 179 2.06 19.25 3.55
CA SER A 179 2.80 20.49 3.77
C SER A 179 4.16 20.23 4.42
N ALA A 180 4.22 19.36 5.44
CA ALA A 180 5.46 18.99 6.12
C ALA A 180 6.45 18.28 5.17
N VAL A 181 5.97 17.34 4.38
CA VAL A 181 6.78 16.61 3.39
C VAL A 181 7.36 17.56 2.35
N ALA A 182 6.53 18.43 1.78
CA ALA A 182 6.99 19.41 0.78
C ALA A 182 8.05 20.34 1.37
N GLY A 183 7.82 20.88 2.56
CA GLY A 183 8.76 21.78 3.22
C GLY A 183 10.09 21.11 3.56
N ALA A 184 10.08 19.83 3.97
CA ALA A 184 11.29 19.07 4.23
C ALA A 184 12.10 18.80 2.96
N ILE A 185 11.43 18.54 1.84
CA ILE A 185 12.08 18.35 0.54
C ILE A 185 12.69 19.67 0.04
N LEU A 186 11.96 20.77 0.18
CA LEU A 186 12.42 22.11 -0.24
C LEU A 186 13.64 22.60 0.54
N ASP A 187 13.80 22.18 1.79
CA ASP A 187 14.99 22.52 2.58
C ASP A 187 16.24 21.80 2.07
N ASN A 188 16.10 20.69 1.38
CA ASN A 188 17.22 19.95 0.81
C ASN A 188 17.65 20.52 -0.55
N LYS A 189 18.51 21.52 -0.52
CA LYS A 189 19.03 22.21 -1.72
C LYS A 189 19.76 21.29 -2.72
N LEU A 190 20.32 20.17 -2.25
CA LEU A 190 21.00 19.20 -3.12
C LEU A 190 20.04 18.49 -4.08
N PHE A 191 18.78 18.34 -3.67
CA PHE A 191 17.81 17.66 -4.50
C PHE A 191 17.24 18.53 -5.65
N LEU A 192 17.12 19.83 -5.42
CA LEU A 192 16.60 20.76 -6.43
C LEU A 192 17.69 21.23 -7.44
N GLY A 193 18.98 20.99 -7.14
CA GLY A 193 20.08 21.58 -7.89
C GLY A 193 20.68 20.73 -9.02
N SER A 194 20.58 19.43 -9.00
CA SER A 194 21.35 18.58 -9.92
C SER A 194 20.60 17.52 -10.72
N ASP A 195 19.46 17.00 -10.23
CA ASP A 195 18.92 15.76 -10.80
C ASP A 195 17.52 15.83 -11.42
N VAL A 196 16.82 16.96 -11.35
CA VAL A 196 15.51 17.13 -12.02
C VAL A 196 15.69 17.39 -13.53
N GLY A 197 16.88 17.79 -13.95
CA GLY A 197 17.19 18.15 -15.35
C GLY A 197 18.03 17.13 -16.12
N SER A 198 18.70 16.19 -15.48
CA SER A 198 19.44 15.15 -16.17
C SER A 198 18.59 13.88 -16.28
N GLY A 199 18.17 13.57 -17.49
CA GLY A 199 17.36 12.40 -17.83
C GLY A 199 18.05 11.04 -17.65
N ASP A 200 18.93 10.92 -16.67
CA ASP A 200 19.55 9.64 -16.32
C ASP A 200 18.57 8.78 -15.56
N GLY A 201 17.88 7.99 -16.37
CA GLY A 201 16.74 7.20 -15.99
C GLY A 201 16.95 6.31 -14.75
N PHE A 202 16.02 6.39 -13.85
CA PHE A 202 15.70 5.34 -12.89
C PHE A 202 15.35 4.02 -13.60
N GLY A 203 15.42 4.00 -14.92
CA GLY A 203 14.88 2.96 -15.77
C GLY A 203 15.86 1.97 -16.39
N SER A 204 17.18 2.10 -16.19
CA SER A 204 18.11 1.22 -16.91
C SER A 204 18.55 -0.04 -16.18
N SER A 205 18.06 -0.28 -14.94
CA SER A 205 18.38 -1.51 -14.21
C SER A 205 17.14 -2.14 -13.58
N LEU A 206 16.15 -2.47 -14.39
CA LEU A 206 15.13 -3.43 -13.99
C LEU A 206 15.78 -4.81 -13.80
N PRO A 207 15.32 -5.63 -12.85
CA PRO A 207 15.83 -6.98 -12.70
C PRO A 207 15.67 -7.75 -14.02
N PRO A 208 16.55 -8.70 -14.34
CA PRO A 208 16.64 -9.34 -15.68
C PRO A 208 15.35 -9.98 -16.20
N ASN A 209 14.36 -10.20 -15.35
CA ASN A 209 13.06 -10.78 -15.71
C ASN A 209 12.02 -9.78 -16.24
N ALA A 210 12.31 -8.47 -16.24
CA ALA A 210 11.36 -7.44 -16.66
C ALA A 210 11.53 -7.00 -18.14
N GLN A 211 12.47 -7.59 -18.88
CA GLN A 211 12.90 -7.08 -20.20
C GLN A 211 12.27 -7.74 -21.43
N LYS A 212 11.24 -8.57 -21.31
CA LYS A 212 10.64 -9.19 -22.51
C LYS A 212 9.11 -9.12 -22.53
N ALA A 213 8.57 -8.07 -23.13
CA ALA A 213 7.26 -8.09 -23.77
C ALA A 213 7.28 -7.25 -25.05
N PRO A 214 6.64 -7.68 -26.15
CA PRO A 214 6.69 -7.00 -27.44
C PRO A 214 5.80 -5.75 -27.47
N SER A 215 6.30 -4.71 -28.13
CA SER A 215 5.63 -3.45 -28.38
C SER A 215 4.49 -3.61 -29.39
N THR A 216 3.26 -3.37 -28.96
CA THR A 216 2.13 -3.15 -29.89
C THR A 216 1.59 -1.73 -29.66
N SER A 217 1.67 -0.91 -30.70
CA SER A 217 1.19 0.46 -30.70
C SER A 217 -0.33 0.50 -30.89
N LEU A 218 -1.05 1.17 -29.97
CA LEU A 218 -2.46 1.50 -30.11
C LEU A 218 -2.64 3.02 -30.00
N SER A 219 -3.22 3.60 -31.06
CA SER A 219 -3.61 5.00 -31.14
C SER A 219 -4.98 5.22 -30.49
N LEU A 220 -5.14 6.27 -29.68
CA LEU A 220 -6.41 6.65 -29.05
C LEU A 220 -6.76 8.09 -29.39
N SER A 221 -7.94 8.28 -29.96
CA SER A 221 -8.61 9.59 -30.11
C SER A 221 -9.65 9.78 -29.01
N PRO A 222 -9.89 10.99 -28.52
CA PRO A 222 -10.81 11.23 -27.42
C PRO A 222 -12.23 11.59 -27.89
N ALA A 223 -13.25 11.11 -27.16
CA ALA A 223 -14.64 11.59 -27.24
C ALA A 223 -15.15 11.98 -25.84
N PRO A 224 -16.01 13.00 -25.71
CA PRO A 224 -16.44 13.52 -24.41
C PRO A 224 -17.65 12.81 -23.84
N VAL A 225 -17.65 12.58 -22.50
CA VAL A 225 -18.79 11.99 -21.79
C VAL A 225 -19.29 12.94 -20.71
N LYS A 226 -20.60 13.19 -20.72
CA LYS A 226 -21.36 13.94 -19.71
C LYS A 226 -21.71 13.03 -18.53
N ALA A 227 -21.54 13.55 -17.32
CA ALA A 227 -21.87 12.86 -16.09
C ALA A 227 -23.37 12.95 -15.74
N SER A 228 -23.97 11.84 -15.34
CA SER A 228 -25.27 11.75 -14.71
C SER A 228 -25.14 10.86 -13.46
N ILE A 229 -25.62 11.35 -12.32
CA ILE A 229 -25.54 10.69 -11.00
C ILE A 229 -26.84 9.95 -10.73
N ALA A 230 -26.77 8.66 -10.44
CA ALA A 230 -27.87 7.87 -9.86
C ALA A 230 -27.36 6.97 -8.71
N PRO A 231 -28.18 6.67 -7.68
CA PRO A 231 -27.71 6.03 -6.44
C PRO A 231 -27.50 4.51 -6.57
N PRO A 232 -26.75 3.89 -5.64
CA PRO A 232 -26.20 2.56 -5.82
C PRO A 232 -27.22 1.45 -5.59
N SER A 233 -27.29 0.54 -6.54
CA SER A 233 -27.96 -0.76 -6.42
C SER A 233 -26.90 -1.87 -6.56
N SER A 234 -26.93 -2.83 -5.63
CA SER A 234 -26.36 -4.19 -5.66
C SER A 234 -25.09 -4.46 -6.47
N ALA A 235 -24.08 -4.95 -5.76
CA ALA A 235 -22.74 -5.31 -6.23
C ALA A 235 -22.72 -6.19 -7.49
N GLN A 236 -22.22 -5.61 -8.58
CA GLN A 236 -21.63 -6.33 -9.71
C GLN A 236 -20.16 -5.92 -9.88
N PRO A 237 -19.27 -6.83 -10.36
CA PRO A 237 -17.85 -6.51 -10.52
C PRO A 237 -17.65 -5.45 -11.60
N PRO A 238 -16.76 -4.47 -11.39
CA PRO A 238 -16.54 -3.40 -12.35
C PRO A 238 -15.85 -3.92 -13.62
N ASN A 239 -16.48 -3.71 -14.74
CA ASN A 239 -15.83 -3.80 -16.05
C ASN A 239 -15.28 -2.43 -16.43
N GLN A 240 -14.05 -2.43 -16.85
CA GLN A 240 -13.24 -1.46 -17.62
C GLN A 240 -12.13 -0.71 -16.85
N PRO A 241 -10.94 -0.65 -17.45
CA PRO A 241 -9.83 0.14 -16.93
C PRO A 241 -10.04 1.62 -17.32
N GLU A 242 -10.34 2.45 -16.33
CA GLU A 242 -10.29 3.89 -16.51
C GLU A 242 -8.83 4.34 -16.68
N SER A 243 -8.60 5.18 -17.68
CA SER A 243 -7.32 5.87 -17.86
C SER A 243 -7.08 6.79 -16.68
N LEU A 244 -6.00 6.56 -15.93
CA LEU A 244 -5.58 7.38 -14.80
C LEU A 244 -5.04 8.75 -15.27
N THR A 245 -5.91 9.65 -15.65
CA THR A 245 -5.62 11.09 -15.61
C THR A 245 -5.95 11.56 -14.19
N ILE A 246 -4.93 11.72 -13.36
CA ILE A 246 -5.09 12.19 -11.98
C ILE A 246 -5.20 13.72 -12.02
N GLU A 247 -6.43 14.22 -11.92
CA GLU A 247 -6.66 15.62 -11.58
C GLU A 247 -6.18 15.85 -10.12
N PRO A 248 -5.48 16.95 -9.83
CA PRO A 248 -4.91 17.22 -8.51
C PRO A 248 -5.91 17.20 -7.35
N GLY A 249 -7.18 17.52 -7.59
CA GLY A 249 -8.26 17.42 -6.58
C GLY A 249 -8.66 15.99 -6.23
N THR A 250 -8.57 15.06 -7.19
CA THR A 250 -9.01 13.67 -6.98
C THR A 250 -8.06 12.85 -6.08
N LEU A 251 -6.78 13.21 -5.99
CA LEU A 251 -5.85 12.55 -5.06
C LEU A 251 -6.28 12.80 -3.61
N LEU A 252 -6.66 14.02 -3.28
CA LEU A 252 -7.10 14.38 -1.94
C LEU A 252 -8.50 13.84 -1.62
N GLU A 253 -9.42 13.88 -2.58
CA GLU A 253 -10.76 13.29 -2.41
C GLU A 253 -10.70 11.77 -2.27
N ARG A 254 -9.80 11.10 -2.99
CA ARG A 254 -9.52 9.67 -2.79
C ARG A 254 -8.93 9.39 -1.41
N THR A 255 -8.08 10.26 -0.90
CA THR A 255 -7.52 10.16 0.45
C THR A 255 -8.58 10.34 1.54
N LEU A 256 -9.72 10.93 1.22
CA LEU A 256 -10.85 11.10 2.13
C LEU A 256 -11.98 10.08 1.91
N ASN A 257 -11.87 9.21 0.90
CA ASN A 257 -12.81 8.10 0.68
C ASN A 257 -12.53 6.97 1.67
N ARG A 258 -13.54 6.59 2.42
CA ARG A 258 -13.43 5.80 3.64
C ARG A 258 -13.28 4.31 3.40
N GLY A 259 -12.33 3.72 4.10
CA GLY A 259 -12.28 2.28 4.32
C GLY A 259 -11.74 1.44 3.17
N GLU A 260 -10.98 2.04 2.25
CA GLU A 260 -10.34 1.33 1.16
C GLU A 260 -8.89 1.02 1.47
N TYR A 261 -8.46 -0.20 1.18
CA TYR A 261 -7.08 -0.64 1.36
C TYR A 261 -6.49 -1.21 0.07
N GLU A 262 -5.18 -1.08 -0.07
CA GLU A 262 -4.43 -1.54 -1.23
C GLU A 262 -4.45 -3.07 -1.34
N ALA A 263 -4.92 -3.58 -2.48
CA ALA A 263 -4.81 -4.98 -2.85
C ALA A 263 -3.48 -5.20 -3.58
N ARG A 264 -2.46 -5.65 -2.89
CA ARG A 264 -1.09 -5.79 -3.40
C ARG A 264 -0.91 -7.07 -4.22
N VAL A 265 0.06 -7.05 -5.13
CA VAL A 265 0.58 -8.28 -5.77
C VAL A 265 1.20 -9.17 -4.69
N LEU A 266 0.82 -10.46 -4.67
CA LEU A 266 1.09 -11.35 -3.54
C LEU A 266 2.40 -12.15 -3.64
N GLU A 267 3.34 -11.77 -4.52
CA GLU A 267 4.65 -12.44 -4.57
C GLU A 267 5.32 -12.39 -3.20
N GLY A 268 5.76 -13.53 -2.68
CA GLY A 268 6.37 -13.67 -1.34
C GLY A 268 5.37 -13.55 -0.18
N ILE A 269 4.06 -13.63 -0.43
CA ILE A 269 3.04 -13.42 0.62
C ILE A 269 3.20 -14.37 1.81
N TRP A 270 3.74 -15.55 1.60
CA TRP A 270 3.99 -16.53 2.64
C TRP A 270 4.88 -15.97 3.78
N ALA A 271 5.83 -15.10 3.45
CA ALA A 271 6.76 -14.50 4.41
C ALA A 271 6.19 -13.23 5.10
N ALA A 272 4.94 -12.87 4.81
CA ALA A 272 4.37 -11.60 5.24
C ALA A 272 3.42 -11.71 6.45
N ALA A 273 3.42 -12.81 7.17
CA ALA A 273 2.59 -12.98 8.38
C ALA A 273 2.96 -12.00 9.50
N PRO A 274 2.00 -11.57 10.35
CA PRO A 274 0.57 -11.81 10.27
C PRO A 274 -0.13 -10.97 9.20
N TYR A 275 -1.33 -11.34 8.78
CA TYR A 275 -2.03 -10.80 7.62
C TYR A 275 -3.05 -9.71 7.99
N LEU A 276 -3.66 -9.10 6.97
CA LEU A 276 -4.40 -7.84 6.95
C LEU A 276 -3.52 -6.63 7.26
N HIS A 277 -4.01 -5.42 7.00
CA HIS A 277 -3.27 -4.16 7.22
C HIS A 277 -2.86 -3.96 8.70
N ASN A 278 -3.66 -4.47 9.61
CA ASN A 278 -3.46 -4.38 11.06
C ASN A 278 -2.76 -5.62 11.67
N GLY A 279 -2.46 -6.66 10.87
CA GLY A 279 -1.86 -7.90 11.35
C GLY A 279 -2.74 -8.70 12.31
N SER A 280 -4.06 -8.66 12.14
CA SER A 280 -5.02 -9.35 13.02
C SER A 280 -5.24 -10.82 12.69
N VAL A 281 -4.72 -11.32 11.57
CA VAL A 281 -4.90 -12.70 11.12
C VAL A 281 -3.55 -13.40 11.03
N PRO A 282 -3.29 -14.45 11.83
CA PRO A 282 -1.95 -15.03 11.97
C PRO A 282 -1.46 -15.85 10.79
N THR A 283 -2.37 -16.52 10.04
CA THR A 283 -2.00 -17.42 8.94
C THR A 283 -2.88 -17.19 7.70
N LEU A 284 -2.41 -17.61 6.52
CA LEU A 284 -3.23 -17.59 5.31
C LEU A 284 -4.42 -18.56 5.43
N ALA A 285 -4.25 -19.69 6.11
CA ALA A 285 -5.36 -20.59 6.40
C ALA A 285 -6.46 -19.90 7.20
N GLU A 286 -6.10 -19.14 8.23
CA GLU A 286 -7.04 -18.37 9.04
C GLU A 286 -7.72 -17.26 8.24
N LEU A 287 -7.04 -16.67 7.24
CA LEU A 287 -7.64 -15.70 6.34
C LEU A 287 -8.78 -16.30 5.50
N LEU A 288 -8.73 -17.61 5.22
CA LEU A 288 -9.77 -18.36 4.52
C LEU A 288 -10.90 -18.86 5.43
N VAL A 289 -10.88 -18.52 6.71
CA VAL A 289 -11.99 -18.72 7.64
C VAL A 289 -12.94 -17.52 7.56
N PRO A 290 -14.28 -17.74 7.61
CA PRO A 290 -15.23 -16.62 7.66
C PRO A 290 -14.86 -15.62 8.76
N PRO A 291 -14.87 -14.31 8.51
CA PRO A 291 -14.34 -13.28 9.41
C PRO A 291 -14.85 -13.39 10.86
N ALA A 292 -16.14 -13.64 11.05
CA ALA A 292 -16.72 -13.78 12.40
C ALA A 292 -16.24 -15.02 13.17
N LYS A 293 -15.67 -16.01 12.47
CA LYS A 293 -15.19 -17.27 13.05
C LYS A 293 -13.68 -17.31 13.24
N ARG A 294 -12.95 -16.30 12.77
CA ARG A 294 -11.49 -16.21 12.98
C ARG A 294 -11.16 -16.09 14.46
N MET A 295 -9.95 -16.49 14.83
CA MET A 295 -9.46 -16.44 16.22
C MET A 295 -9.61 -15.04 16.81
N SER A 296 -10.00 -14.95 18.08
CA SER A 296 -10.06 -13.70 18.84
C SER A 296 -8.72 -13.31 19.47
N GLN A 297 -7.75 -14.22 19.49
CA GLN A 297 -6.39 -13.99 19.97
C GLN A 297 -5.45 -15.08 19.46
N PHE A 298 -4.17 -14.78 19.39
CA PHE A 298 -3.14 -15.75 19.03
C PHE A 298 -1.80 -15.40 19.68
N LYS A 299 -0.89 -16.37 19.72
CA LYS A 299 0.48 -16.17 20.24
C LYS A 299 1.37 -15.56 19.14
N VAL A 300 2.21 -14.61 19.53
CA VAL A 300 3.21 -13.98 18.66
C VAL A 300 4.60 -14.44 19.08
N GLY A 301 5.40 -14.89 18.11
CA GLY A 301 6.77 -15.34 18.32
C GLY A 301 7.45 -15.66 16.99
N ALA A 302 8.61 -16.30 17.05
CA ALA A 302 9.46 -16.53 15.87
C ALA A 302 9.12 -17.83 15.10
N ARG A 303 8.27 -18.71 15.64
CA ARG A 303 7.98 -19.98 14.98
C ARG A 303 6.96 -19.79 13.85
N TYR A 304 7.18 -20.53 12.77
CA TYR A 304 6.37 -20.48 11.57
C TYR A 304 5.60 -21.79 11.36
N ASP A 305 4.32 -21.70 11.02
CA ASP A 305 3.46 -22.81 10.66
C ASP A 305 3.48 -23.00 9.13
N ILE A 306 4.26 -23.99 8.68
CA ILE A 306 4.44 -24.34 7.26
C ILE A 306 3.11 -24.81 6.64
N LYS A 307 2.27 -25.51 7.40
CA LYS A 307 1.00 -26.08 6.91
C LYS A 307 -0.05 -24.99 6.70
N ASN A 308 -0.21 -24.10 7.67
CA ASN A 308 -1.22 -23.05 7.65
C ASN A 308 -0.68 -21.74 7.06
N VAL A 309 0.60 -21.69 6.73
CA VAL A 309 1.32 -20.58 6.09
C VAL A 309 1.21 -19.29 6.91
N GLY A 310 2.04 -19.17 7.95
CA GLY A 310 2.07 -18.00 8.82
C GLY A 310 2.64 -18.27 10.20
N LEU A 311 2.19 -17.54 11.21
CA LEU A 311 2.66 -17.69 12.57
C LEU A 311 2.18 -19.01 13.19
N ASP A 312 3.04 -19.71 13.92
CA ASP A 312 2.62 -20.82 14.76
C ASP A 312 1.88 -20.28 16.00
N VAL A 313 0.56 -20.37 15.96
CA VAL A 313 -0.32 -19.85 17.02
C VAL A 313 -0.23 -20.61 18.33
N THR A 314 0.44 -21.78 18.34
CA THR A 314 0.65 -22.63 19.52
C THR A 314 1.97 -22.34 20.23
N GLN A 315 2.80 -21.46 19.66
CA GLN A 315 4.10 -21.11 20.22
C GLN A 315 4.01 -20.41 21.57
N GLU A 316 5.10 -20.43 22.32
CA GLU A 316 5.25 -19.56 23.48
C GLU A 316 5.47 -18.12 23.05
N GLY A 317 4.88 -17.19 23.81
CA GLY A 317 5.01 -15.77 23.50
C GLY A 317 3.81 -14.96 24.01
N PRO A 318 3.83 -13.64 23.82
CA PRO A 318 2.75 -12.77 24.21
C PRO A 318 1.47 -13.08 23.43
N ASN A 319 0.33 -12.99 24.11
CA ASN A 319 -0.97 -13.00 23.46
C ASN A 319 -1.20 -11.69 22.71
N ARG A 320 -1.67 -11.81 21.46
CA ARG A 320 -2.19 -10.71 20.68
C ARG A 320 -3.72 -10.86 20.59
N PRO A 321 -4.50 -10.11 21.37
CA PRO A 321 -5.94 -10.05 21.20
C PRO A 321 -6.30 -9.25 19.95
N VAL A 322 -7.41 -9.60 19.32
CA VAL A 322 -7.99 -8.86 18.19
C VAL A 322 -9.48 -8.65 18.42
N THR A 323 -10.04 -7.58 17.87
CA THR A 323 -11.45 -7.30 18.05
C THR A 323 -12.32 -8.04 17.03
N ASP A 324 -13.57 -8.25 17.35
CA ASP A 324 -14.54 -8.90 16.49
C ASP A 324 -15.16 -7.95 15.46
N CYS A 325 -16.14 -8.43 14.71
CA CYS A 325 -16.77 -7.69 13.64
C CYS A 325 -17.80 -6.66 14.12
N ASN A 326 -18.06 -6.58 15.41
CA ASN A 326 -18.94 -5.57 15.98
C ASN A 326 -18.23 -4.26 16.27
N ASP A 327 -16.87 -4.28 16.30
CA ASP A 327 -16.05 -3.11 16.57
C ASP A 327 -15.04 -2.87 15.43
N LEU A 328 -15.53 -2.31 14.33
CA LEU A 328 -14.71 -1.89 13.19
C LEU A 328 -13.94 -0.57 13.42
N ASN A 329 -14.24 0.13 14.52
CA ASN A 329 -13.55 1.37 14.87
C ASN A 329 -12.29 1.15 15.71
N SER A 330 -12.03 -0.07 16.14
CA SER A 330 -10.92 -0.39 17.04
C SER A 330 -9.54 -0.29 16.38
N GLY A 331 -9.46 -0.37 15.04
CA GLY A 331 -8.19 -0.50 14.30
C GLY A 331 -7.49 -1.86 14.47
N ASN A 332 -8.09 -2.80 15.19
CA ASN A 332 -7.53 -4.11 15.49
C ASN A 332 -8.49 -5.25 15.14
N SER A 333 -9.44 -5.00 14.23
CA SER A 333 -10.46 -5.96 13.85
C SER A 333 -9.90 -7.09 12.99
N ARG A 334 -10.37 -8.33 13.26
CA ARG A 334 -10.12 -9.51 12.41
C ARG A 334 -11.08 -9.61 11.22
N CYS A 335 -11.91 -8.61 11.03
CA CYS A 335 -12.99 -8.61 10.03
C CYS A 335 -12.54 -8.20 8.64
N GLY A 336 -13.46 -8.39 7.70
CA GLY A 336 -13.22 -8.11 6.29
C GLY A 336 -12.47 -9.20 5.54
N HIS A 337 -12.20 -8.93 4.29
CA HIS A 337 -11.57 -9.86 3.36
C HIS A 337 -12.28 -11.23 3.34
N ASP A 338 -13.59 -11.22 3.11
CA ASP A 338 -14.42 -12.43 3.04
C ASP A 338 -14.36 -13.11 1.66
N TYR A 339 -13.12 -13.34 1.19
CA TYR A 339 -12.83 -13.98 -0.09
C TYR A 339 -12.23 -15.37 0.12
N GLY A 340 -12.66 -16.34 -0.67
CA GLY A 340 -12.19 -17.73 -0.55
C GLY A 340 -12.72 -18.49 0.68
N THR A 341 -13.50 -17.86 1.54
CA THR A 341 -14.01 -18.46 2.78
C THR A 341 -15.03 -19.59 2.54
N ARG A 342 -15.69 -19.56 1.39
CA ARG A 342 -16.70 -20.57 0.96
C ARG A 342 -16.09 -21.70 0.12
N LEU A 343 -14.80 -21.69 -0.16
CA LEU A 343 -14.11 -22.81 -0.80
C LEU A 343 -14.20 -24.06 0.08
N SER A 344 -14.24 -25.23 -0.56
CA SER A 344 -14.13 -26.50 0.16
C SER A 344 -12.76 -26.63 0.83
N ASP A 345 -12.65 -27.53 1.79
CA ASP A 345 -11.37 -27.75 2.50
C ASP A 345 -10.24 -28.18 1.55
N ASP A 346 -10.55 -28.97 0.52
CA ASP A 346 -9.56 -29.37 -0.48
C ASP A 346 -9.15 -28.21 -1.40
N GLU A 347 -10.10 -27.35 -1.79
CA GLU A 347 -9.77 -26.13 -2.53
C GLU A 347 -8.93 -25.16 -1.69
N LYS A 348 -9.20 -25.01 -0.40
CA LYS A 348 -8.38 -24.20 0.51
C LYS A 348 -6.97 -24.75 0.65
N LYS A 349 -6.82 -26.06 0.80
CA LYS A 349 -5.49 -26.70 0.82
C LYS A 349 -4.74 -26.45 -0.47
N ALA A 350 -5.37 -26.64 -1.63
CA ALA A 350 -4.77 -26.38 -2.93
C ALA A 350 -4.34 -24.92 -3.07
N LEU A 351 -5.19 -23.97 -2.67
CA LEU A 351 -4.87 -22.55 -2.68
C LEU A 351 -3.67 -22.22 -1.79
N LEU A 352 -3.58 -22.80 -0.58
CA LEU A 352 -2.44 -22.61 0.32
C LEU A 352 -1.14 -23.13 -0.31
N GLU A 353 -1.16 -24.29 -0.97
CA GLU A 353 0.02 -24.81 -1.66
C GLU A 353 0.48 -23.89 -2.80
N TYR A 354 -0.46 -23.28 -3.53
CA TYR A 354 -0.11 -22.28 -4.54
C TYR A 354 0.50 -21.01 -3.92
N LEU A 355 -0.07 -20.50 -2.83
CA LEU A 355 0.41 -19.28 -2.17
C LEU A 355 1.84 -19.42 -1.62
N LYS A 356 2.31 -20.65 -1.35
CA LYS A 356 3.71 -20.95 -1.03
C LYS A 356 4.65 -20.73 -2.23
N THR A 357 4.13 -20.82 -3.46
CA THR A 357 4.93 -20.69 -4.69
C THR A 357 5.06 -19.25 -5.19
N LEU A 358 4.26 -18.34 -4.63
CA LEU A 358 4.34 -16.91 -4.91
C LEU A 358 5.49 -16.31 -4.09
#